data_5dc6d795e040b90efba37638c043e460
#
_entry.id   5dc6d795e040b90efba37638c043e460
#
_cell.length_a   1.000
_cell.length_b   1.000
_cell.length_c   1.000
_cell.angle_alpha   90.00
_cell.angle_beta   90.00
_cell.angle_gamma   90.00
#
_symmetry.space_group_name_H-M   'P 1'
#
loop_
_entity.id
_entity.type
_entity.pdbx_description
1 polymer ?
#
loop_
_entity_poly.entity_id
_entity_poly.type
_entity_poly.pdbx_seq_one_letter_code
_entity_poly.pdbx_strand_id
1 'polypeptide(L)'
;MAELQGVQLASEPMVAFVQTVRQYMRDHPMLNRLVAGEESSDRIIQWAVLDAIDDFNGTPPFSMHSLETLLGKAQSALLLRMTVISVLESIGLLQTRNHLNYSNGGVNVGVNDKTPLIMQWLQYYKGFTDQRKQQVKVAMNIESILGPGNRGIHSELWAVNASYLSY
;
A
#
# COMPACT_ATOMS: atom_id res chain seq x y z
N MET A 1 0.54 26.35 22.82
CA MET A 1 0.36 25.17 21.94
C MET A 1 1.67 24.99 21.22
N ALA A 2 2.46 23.97 21.58
CA ALA A 2 3.71 23.69 20.91
C ALA A 2 3.36 23.08 19.55
N GLU A 3 3.64 23.80 18.49
CA GLU A 3 3.71 23.23 17.13
C GLU A 3 4.75 22.12 17.18
N LEU A 4 4.29 20.89 17.05
CA LEU A 4 5.14 19.79 16.68
C LEU A 4 5.70 20.15 15.30
N GLN A 5 6.89 20.73 15.29
CA GLN A 5 7.64 21.01 14.05
C GLN A 5 7.72 19.68 13.30
N GLY A 6 7.01 19.65 12.19
CA GLY A 6 6.81 18.44 11.43
C GLY A 6 8.14 17.89 10.96
N VAL A 7 8.38 16.63 11.27
CA VAL A 7 9.25 15.78 10.47
C VAL A 7 8.92 16.09 9.01
N GLN A 8 9.91 16.52 8.22
CA GLN A 8 9.73 16.76 6.79
C GLN A 8 9.38 15.43 6.10
N LEU A 9 8.12 15.04 6.20
CA LEU A 9 7.54 13.92 5.46
C LEU A 9 7.39 14.20 3.96
N ALA A 10 7.65 15.45 3.56
CA ALA A 10 7.41 15.93 2.21
C ALA A 10 8.70 16.04 1.40
N SER A 11 9.44 14.93 1.25
CA SER A 11 10.41 14.85 0.17
C SER A 11 9.68 14.82 -1.19
N GLU A 12 10.26 15.39 -2.22
CA GLU A 12 9.67 15.42 -3.58
C GLU A 12 9.24 14.01 -4.06
N PRO A 13 10.04 12.93 -3.88
CA PRO A 13 9.61 11.57 -4.21
C PRO A 13 8.40 11.10 -3.42
N MET A 14 8.28 11.49 -2.15
CA MET A 14 7.14 11.13 -1.31
C MET A 14 5.86 11.78 -1.82
N VAL A 15 5.91 13.07 -2.16
CA VAL A 15 4.74 13.80 -2.69
C VAL A 15 4.30 13.19 -4.02
N ALA A 16 5.22 12.91 -4.93
CA ALA A 16 4.90 12.27 -6.21
C ALA A 16 4.31 10.87 -6.03
N PHE A 17 4.82 10.09 -5.08
CA PHE A 17 4.31 8.75 -4.80
C PHE A 17 2.93 8.79 -4.16
N VAL A 18 2.66 9.71 -3.23
CA VAL A 18 1.32 9.95 -2.65
C VAL A 18 0.29 10.23 -3.74
N GLN A 19 0.63 11.09 -4.71
CA GLN A 19 -0.25 11.36 -5.85
C GLN A 19 -0.49 10.11 -6.71
N THR A 20 0.53 9.27 -6.90
CA THR A 20 0.38 7.99 -7.61
C THR A 20 -0.55 7.03 -6.88
N VAL A 21 -0.42 6.92 -5.54
CA VAL A 21 -1.31 6.11 -4.69
C VAL A 21 -2.74 6.61 -4.81
N ARG A 22 -2.96 7.93 -4.72
CA ARG A 22 -4.27 8.56 -4.83
C ARG A 22 -4.92 8.29 -6.19
N GLN A 23 -4.17 8.43 -7.28
CA GLN A 23 -4.64 8.10 -8.62
C GLN A 23 -5.04 6.62 -8.77
N TYR A 24 -4.23 5.72 -8.20
CA TYR A 24 -4.52 4.29 -8.22
C TYR A 24 -5.80 3.95 -7.45
N MET A 25 -6.00 4.55 -6.28
CA MET A 25 -7.20 4.39 -5.46
C MET A 25 -8.41 5.11 -6.04
N ARG A 26 -8.22 5.99 -7.03
CA ARG A 26 -9.26 6.88 -7.58
C ARG A 26 -9.89 7.79 -6.52
N ASP A 27 -9.13 8.12 -5.49
CA ASP A 27 -9.56 9.06 -4.45
C ASP A 27 -9.41 10.50 -4.96
N HIS A 28 -10.44 10.97 -5.63
CA HIS A 28 -10.50 12.31 -6.24
C HIS A 28 -11.84 12.96 -5.94
N PRO A 29 -11.90 14.26 -5.62
CA PRO A 29 -13.12 14.96 -5.26
C PRO A 29 -14.28 14.80 -6.26
N MET A 30 -13.97 14.70 -7.57
CA MET A 30 -14.99 14.50 -8.60
C MET A 30 -15.58 13.08 -8.62
N LEU A 31 -14.90 12.10 -8.05
CA LEU A 31 -15.33 10.70 -8.01
C LEU A 31 -15.97 10.34 -6.68
N ASN A 32 -15.64 11.07 -5.61
CA ASN A 32 -16.16 10.87 -4.27
C ASN A 32 -17.56 11.49 -4.17
N ARG A 33 -18.58 10.64 -4.19
CA ARG A 33 -19.99 11.11 -4.14
C ARG A 33 -20.50 11.40 -2.74
N LEU A 34 -19.87 10.81 -1.73
CA LEU A 34 -20.33 10.86 -0.34
C LEU A 34 -19.52 11.81 0.54
N VAL A 35 -18.34 12.17 0.09
CA VAL A 35 -17.41 13.05 0.81
C VAL A 35 -17.10 14.25 -0.08
N ALA A 36 -17.28 15.46 0.47
CA ALA A 36 -16.87 16.66 -0.22
C ALA A 36 -15.35 16.81 -0.16
N GLY A 37 -14.65 16.19 -1.09
CA GLY A 37 -13.18 16.23 -1.15
C GLY A 37 -12.55 14.86 -1.33
N GLU A 38 -11.34 14.73 -0.82
CA GLU A 38 -10.57 13.49 -0.80
C GLU A 38 -10.96 12.66 0.43
N GLU A 39 -11.12 11.33 0.27
CA GLU A 39 -11.50 10.45 1.38
C GLU A 39 -10.31 10.25 2.34
N SER A 40 -9.10 10.15 1.79
CA SER A 40 -7.88 9.97 2.57
C SER A 40 -6.99 11.22 2.49
N SER A 41 -6.57 11.76 3.64
CA SER A 41 -5.63 12.87 3.66
C SER A 41 -4.23 12.42 3.19
N ASP A 42 -3.45 13.34 2.60
CA ASP A 42 -2.07 13.07 2.20
C ASP A 42 -1.24 12.53 3.37
N ARG A 43 -1.48 13.01 4.57
CA ARG A 43 -0.80 12.56 5.78
C ARG A 43 -1.06 11.07 6.08
N ILE A 44 -2.29 10.60 5.90
CA ILE A 44 -2.64 9.18 6.09
C ILE A 44 -1.92 8.33 5.05
N ILE A 45 -1.91 8.78 3.79
CA ILE A 45 -1.21 8.06 2.72
C ILE A 45 0.30 8.03 2.97
N GLN A 46 0.90 9.13 3.43
CA GLN A 46 2.33 9.18 3.80
C GLN A 46 2.66 8.18 4.92
N TRP A 47 1.85 8.11 5.96
CA TRP A 47 2.00 7.10 7.02
C TRP A 47 1.88 5.67 6.48
N ALA A 48 0.94 5.43 5.58
CA ALA A 48 0.78 4.12 4.94
C ALA A 48 1.99 3.76 4.05
N VAL A 49 2.65 4.74 3.42
CA VAL A 49 3.91 4.51 2.69
C VAL A 49 5.02 4.09 3.63
N LEU A 50 5.17 4.76 4.78
CA LEU A 50 6.18 4.40 5.78
C LEU A 50 5.92 3.01 6.35
N ASP A 51 4.69 2.70 6.69
CA ASP A 51 4.27 1.38 7.18
C ASP A 51 4.58 0.28 6.15
N ALA A 52 4.29 0.52 4.88
CA ALA A 52 4.61 -0.40 3.79
C ALA A 52 6.13 -0.62 3.62
N ILE A 53 6.94 0.42 3.80
CA ILE A 53 8.40 0.32 3.76
C ILE A 53 8.90 -0.50 4.95
N ASP A 54 8.37 -0.27 6.15
CA ASP A 54 8.75 -0.98 7.37
C ASP A 54 8.35 -2.46 7.29
N ASP A 55 7.15 -2.78 6.79
CA ASP A 55 6.72 -4.16 6.54
C ASP A 55 7.61 -4.86 5.50
N PHE A 56 7.98 -4.15 4.41
CA PHE A 56 8.92 -4.69 3.45
C PHE A 56 10.28 -4.97 4.09
N ASN A 57 10.84 -4.04 4.85
CA ASN A 57 12.14 -4.18 5.49
C ASN A 57 12.14 -5.24 6.58
N GLY A 58 11.06 -5.36 7.35
CA GLY A 58 10.86 -6.35 8.41
C GLY A 58 10.60 -7.78 7.91
N THR A 59 10.28 -7.95 6.62
CA THR A 59 10.12 -9.28 6.02
C THR A 59 11.49 -9.92 5.77
N PRO A 60 11.77 -11.15 6.24
CA PRO A 60 13.05 -11.83 5.97
C PRO A 60 13.32 -12.10 4.48
N PRO A 61 14.56 -11.99 4.02
CA PRO A 61 15.74 -11.48 4.74
C PRO A 61 15.60 -9.98 5.05
N PHE A 62 15.97 -9.59 6.27
CA PHE A 62 15.85 -8.20 6.71
C PHE A 62 16.67 -7.26 5.83
N SER A 63 16.15 -6.07 5.61
CA SER A 63 16.78 -5.05 4.75
C SER A 63 16.50 -3.65 5.30
N MET A 64 17.23 -2.65 4.78
CA MET A 64 17.04 -1.24 5.12
C MET A 64 16.91 -0.43 3.82
N HIS A 65 15.77 -0.56 3.17
CA HIS A 65 15.48 0.22 1.96
C HIS A 65 14.70 1.49 2.32
N SER A 66 15.09 2.59 1.68
CA SER A 66 14.32 3.83 1.68
C SER A 66 13.29 3.84 0.54
N LEU A 67 12.37 4.79 0.56
CA LEU A 67 11.42 5.04 -0.52
C LEU A 67 12.14 5.13 -1.89
N GLU A 68 13.17 5.98 -1.96
CA GLU A 68 13.94 6.22 -3.18
C GLU A 68 14.60 4.94 -3.71
N THR A 69 15.14 4.13 -2.81
CA THR A 69 15.76 2.84 -3.18
C THR A 69 14.74 1.88 -3.76
N LEU A 70 13.55 1.78 -3.18
CA LEU A 70 12.48 0.91 -3.67
C LEU A 70 11.90 1.39 -4.99
N LEU A 71 11.73 2.70 -5.16
CA LEU A 71 11.27 3.28 -6.42
C LEU A 71 12.30 3.07 -7.54
N GLY A 72 13.60 3.26 -7.25
CA GLY A 72 14.68 3.09 -8.22
C GLY A 72 14.94 1.64 -8.65
N LYS A 73 14.56 0.65 -7.83
CA LYS A 73 14.74 -0.79 -8.10
C LYS A 73 13.56 -1.49 -8.79
N ALA A 74 12.68 -0.75 -9.44
CA ALA A 74 11.48 -1.28 -10.08
C ALA A 74 10.51 -2.02 -9.12
N GLN A 75 10.58 -1.72 -7.82
CA GLN A 75 9.68 -2.28 -6.81
C GLN A 75 8.46 -1.37 -6.54
N SER A 76 8.32 -0.30 -7.31
CA SER A 76 7.27 0.71 -7.15
C SER A 76 5.85 0.12 -7.16
N ALA A 77 5.61 -0.86 -8.05
CA ALA A 77 4.30 -1.51 -8.13
C ALA A 77 3.97 -2.37 -6.89
N LEU A 78 4.98 -3.01 -6.29
CA LEU A 78 4.81 -3.76 -5.05
C LEU A 78 4.55 -2.80 -3.89
N LEU A 79 5.39 -1.76 -3.77
CA LEU A 79 5.23 -0.74 -2.73
C LEU A 79 3.86 -0.05 -2.83
N LEU A 80 3.41 0.28 -4.04
CA LEU A 80 2.08 0.86 -4.28
C LEU A 80 0.97 -0.03 -3.69
N ARG A 81 1.00 -1.34 -3.96
CA ARG A 81 0.00 -2.28 -3.43
C ARG A 81 0.06 -2.42 -1.92
N MET A 82 1.26 -2.50 -1.34
CA MET A 82 1.45 -2.54 0.11
C MET A 82 0.89 -1.28 0.77
N THR A 83 1.17 -0.10 0.21
CA THR A 83 0.61 1.17 0.68
C THR A 83 -0.92 1.18 0.62
N VAL A 84 -1.50 0.71 -0.48
CA VAL A 84 -2.96 0.63 -0.62
C VAL A 84 -3.58 -0.29 0.42
N ILE A 85 -2.93 -1.41 0.76
CA ILE A 85 -3.37 -2.30 1.83
C ILE A 85 -3.43 -1.53 3.16
N SER A 86 -2.36 -0.83 3.55
CA SER A 86 -2.30 -0.06 4.79
C SER A 86 -3.36 1.07 4.82
N VAL A 87 -3.59 1.74 3.70
CA VAL A 87 -4.68 2.75 3.61
C VAL A 87 -6.05 2.09 3.79
N LEU A 88 -6.32 0.97 3.11
CA LEU A 88 -7.60 0.26 3.24
C LEU A 88 -7.82 -0.27 4.66
N GLU A 89 -6.78 -0.73 5.36
CA GLU A 89 -6.85 -1.10 6.77
C GLU A 89 -7.25 0.08 7.65
N SER A 90 -6.64 1.24 7.43
CA SER A 90 -6.98 2.47 8.15
C SER A 90 -8.43 2.90 7.91
N ILE A 91 -8.90 2.84 6.66
CA ILE A 91 -10.30 3.14 6.30
C ILE A 91 -11.24 2.12 6.95
N GLY A 92 -10.90 0.83 6.93
CA GLY A 92 -11.69 -0.23 7.56
C GLY A 92 -11.83 -0.02 9.07
N LEU A 93 -10.76 0.36 9.75
CA LEU A 93 -10.79 0.70 11.18
C LEU A 93 -11.68 1.92 11.45
N LEU A 94 -11.59 2.96 10.61
CA LEU A 94 -12.44 4.15 10.75
C LEU A 94 -13.91 3.81 10.58
N GLN A 95 -14.25 3.02 9.57
CA GLN A 95 -15.64 2.58 9.32
C GLN A 95 -16.17 1.75 10.50
N THR A 96 -15.37 0.83 11.04
CA THR A 96 -15.75 0.01 12.21
C THR A 96 -16.01 0.88 13.45
N ARG A 97 -15.20 1.91 13.68
CA ARG A 97 -15.37 2.84 14.81
C ARG A 97 -16.61 3.73 14.65
N ASN A 98 -16.97 4.06 13.43
CA ASN A 98 -18.09 4.98 13.12
C ASN A 98 -19.39 4.23 12.80
N HIS A 99 -19.43 2.91 13.00
CA HIS A 99 -20.61 2.11 12.77
C HIS A 99 -21.66 2.38 13.85
N LEU A 100 -22.70 3.12 13.47
CA LEU A 100 -23.85 3.41 14.32
C LEU A 100 -25.08 2.66 13.78
N ASN A 101 -25.54 1.67 14.54
CA ASN A 101 -26.86 1.08 14.35
C ASN A 101 -27.85 1.82 15.23
N TYR A 102 -28.76 2.58 14.60
CA TYR A 102 -29.86 3.20 15.31
C TYR A 102 -31.16 2.51 14.93
N SER A 103 -31.82 1.92 15.92
CA SER A 103 -33.16 1.35 15.79
C SER A 103 -34.08 2.05 16.79
N ASN A 104 -35.06 2.80 16.31
CA ASN A 104 -36.06 3.41 17.16
C ASN A 104 -37.44 3.27 16.49
N GLY A 105 -38.39 2.64 17.21
CA GLY A 105 -39.84 2.66 16.85
C GLY A 105 -40.21 2.10 15.48
N GLY A 106 -39.44 1.10 14.95
CA GLY A 106 -39.72 0.47 13.66
C GLY A 106 -39.01 1.07 12.45
N VAL A 107 -38.21 2.12 12.66
CA VAL A 107 -37.30 2.65 11.63
C VAL A 107 -35.90 2.15 11.88
N ASN A 108 -35.46 1.20 11.05
CA ASN A 108 -34.06 0.75 11.00
C ASN A 108 -33.28 1.64 10.04
N VAL A 109 -32.44 2.53 10.57
CA VAL A 109 -31.45 3.25 9.78
C VAL A 109 -30.17 2.41 9.79
N GLY A 110 -30.04 1.50 8.85
CA GLY A 110 -28.80 0.81 8.57
C GLY A 110 -27.89 1.75 7.80
N VAL A 111 -26.85 2.27 8.44
CA VAL A 111 -25.72 2.83 7.69
C VAL A 111 -25.12 1.69 6.91
N ASN A 112 -24.97 1.83 5.57
CA ASN A 112 -24.36 0.80 4.72
C ASN A 112 -22.99 0.44 5.26
N ASP A 113 -22.90 -0.73 5.89
CA ASP A 113 -21.65 -1.27 6.42
C ASP A 113 -20.76 -1.72 5.25
N LYS A 114 -19.75 -0.93 4.95
CA LYS A 114 -18.76 -1.24 3.91
C LYS A 114 -17.65 -2.16 4.42
N THR A 115 -17.61 -2.44 5.73
CA THR A 115 -16.56 -3.25 6.37
C THR A 115 -16.38 -4.63 5.71
N PRO A 116 -17.44 -5.40 5.39
CA PRO A 116 -17.27 -6.71 4.74
C PRO A 116 -16.61 -6.60 3.36
N LEU A 117 -16.94 -5.57 2.58
CA LEU A 117 -16.36 -5.34 1.26
C LEU A 117 -14.87 -4.98 1.38
N ILE A 118 -14.52 -4.10 2.33
CA ILE A 118 -13.13 -3.71 2.59
C ILE A 118 -12.33 -4.93 3.03
N MET A 119 -12.85 -5.77 3.92
CA MET A 119 -12.20 -7.00 4.37
C MET A 119 -11.97 -7.99 3.22
N GLN A 120 -12.94 -8.14 2.31
CA GLN A 120 -12.80 -8.99 1.13
C GLN A 120 -11.69 -8.49 0.20
N TRP A 121 -11.63 -7.18 -0.05
CA TRP A 121 -10.56 -6.56 -0.83
C TRP A 121 -9.19 -6.74 -0.17
N LEU A 122 -9.10 -6.53 1.15
CA LEU A 122 -7.87 -6.73 1.91
C LEU A 122 -7.36 -8.16 1.81
N GLN A 123 -8.23 -9.16 1.98
CA GLN A 123 -7.84 -10.56 1.84
C GLN A 123 -7.30 -10.88 0.44
N TYR A 124 -7.97 -10.39 -0.59
CA TYR A 124 -7.52 -10.55 -1.97
C TYR A 124 -6.14 -9.91 -2.22
N TYR A 125 -5.97 -8.66 -1.81
CA TYR A 125 -4.71 -7.94 -2.02
C TYR A 125 -3.57 -8.49 -1.18
N LYS A 126 -3.79 -8.82 0.09
CA LYS A 126 -2.75 -9.36 0.99
C LYS A 126 -2.16 -10.65 0.46
N GLY A 127 -2.98 -11.62 0.10
CA GLY A 127 -2.50 -12.92 -0.36
C GLY A 127 -1.52 -12.82 -1.54
N PHE A 128 -1.88 -12.05 -2.55
CA PHE A 128 -1.01 -11.81 -3.71
C PHE A 128 0.22 -10.98 -3.37
N THR A 129 0.06 -9.94 -2.56
CA THR A 129 1.14 -9.01 -2.22
C THR A 129 2.19 -9.67 -1.34
N ASP A 130 1.80 -10.49 -0.37
CA ASP A 130 2.71 -11.22 0.51
C ASP A 130 3.54 -12.24 -0.26
N GLN A 131 2.91 -12.99 -1.15
CA GLN A 131 3.63 -13.91 -2.02
C GLN A 131 4.66 -13.17 -2.89
N ARG A 132 4.25 -12.06 -3.50
CA ARG A 132 5.14 -11.25 -4.34
C ARG A 132 6.27 -10.63 -3.52
N LYS A 133 5.98 -10.13 -2.33
CA LYS A 133 6.98 -9.58 -1.41
C LYS A 133 8.07 -10.60 -1.10
N GLN A 134 7.69 -11.83 -0.74
CA GLN A 134 8.65 -12.92 -0.49
C GLN A 134 9.50 -13.24 -1.72
N GLN A 135 8.89 -13.37 -2.90
CA GLN A 135 9.63 -13.61 -4.14
C GLN A 135 10.68 -12.54 -4.42
N VAL A 136 10.31 -11.27 -4.27
CA VAL A 136 11.22 -10.14 -4.46
C VAL A 136 12.36 -10.18 -3.44
N LYS A 137 12.06 -10.45 -2.17
CA LYS A 137 13.08 -10.56 -1.11
C LYS A 137 14.07 -11.68 -1.38
N VAL A 138 13.61 -12.85 -1.78
CA VAL A 138 14.46 -13.98 -2.16
C VAL A 138 15.33 -13.61 -3.37
N ALA A 139 14.75 -13.00 -4.40
CA ALA A 139 15.49 -12.58 -5.57
C ALA A 139 16.60 -11.56 -5.23
N MET A 140 16.27 -10.55 -4.41
CA MET A 140 17.27 -9.56 -3.94
C MET A 140 18.39 -10.19 -3.10
N ASN A 141 18.08 -11.19 -2.28
CA ASN A 141 19.07 -11.90 -1.49
C ASN A 141 20.01 -12.72 -2.39
N ILE A 142 19.46 -13.45 -3.37
CA ILE A 142 20.25 -14.19 -4.35
C ILE A 142 21.17 -13.24 -5.13
N GLU A 143 20.63 -12.09 -5.57
CA GLU A 143 21.41 -11.07 -6.27
C GLU A 143 22.58 -10.54 -5.40
N SER A 144 22.34 -10.32 -4.12
CA SER A 144 23.37 -9.84 -3.19
C SER A 144 24.49 -10.86 -2.97
N ILE A 145 24.17 -12.16 -2.99
CA ILE A 145 25.14 -13.25 -2.80
C ILE A 145 25.96 -13.50 -4.07
N LEU A 146 25.30 -13.50 -5.23
CA LEU A 146 25.93 -13.84 -6.50
C LEU A 146 26.67 -12.66 -7.15
N GLY A 147 26.45 -11.45 -6.63
CA GLY A 147 27.02 -10.21 -7.14
C GLY A 147 26.42 -9.74 -8.48
N PRO A 148 26.70 -8.50 -8.88
CA PRO A 148 26.12 -7.88 -10.08
C PRO A 148 26.62 -8.47 -11.40
N GLY A 149 27.58 -9.39 -11.38
CA GLY A 149 28.15 -10.02 -12.57
C GLY A 149 27.36 -11.19 -13.15
N ASN A 150 26.39 -11.73 -12.41
CA ASN A 150 25.65 -12.92 -12.84
C ASN A 150 24.33 -12.56 -13.57
N ARG A 151 24.46 -11.86 -14.71
CA ARG A 151 23.34 -11.43 -15.54
C ARG A 151 22.46 -12.58 -16.09
N GLY A 152 22.99 -13.82 -16.10
CA GLY A 152 22.27 -14.99 -16.59
C GLY A 152 21.06 -15.37 -15.71
N ILE A 153 21.22 -15.35 -14.39
CA ILE A 153 20.12 -15.67 -13.45
C ILE A 153 19.07 -14.56 -13.44
N HIS A 154 19.48 -13.33 -13.67
CA HIS A 154 18.56 -12.19 -13.75
C HIS A 154 17.60 -12.34 -14.94
N SER A 155 18.07 -12.78 -16.11
CA SER A 155 17.23 -12.92 -17.29
C SER A 155 16.20 -14.05 -17.14
N GLU A 156 16.56 -15.15 -16.49
CA GLU A 156 15.67 -16.28 -16.26
C GLU A 156 14.59 -15.97 -15.19
N LEU A 157 14.95 -15.29 -14.12
CA LEU A 157 13.97 -14.85 -13.10
C LEU A 157 12.99 -13.81 -13.66
N TRP A 158 13.44 -12.93 -14.55
CA TRP A 158 12.57 -12.00 -15.26
C TRP A 158 11.66 -12.72 -16.26
N ALA A 159 12.16 -13.71 -16.97
CA ALA A 159 11.38 -14.51 -17.91
C ALA A 159 10.28 -15.32 -17.21
N VAL A 160 10.58 -15.92 -16.06
CA VAL A 160 9.59 -16.61 -15.23
C VAL A 160 8.52 -15.64 -14.72
N ASN A 161 8.90 -14.43 -14.31
CA ASN A 161 7.94 -13.41 -13.86
C ASN A 161 7.07 -12.86 -15.01
N ALA A 162 7.61 -12.72 -16.21
CA ALA A 162 6.86 -12.26 -17.39
C ALA A 162 5.81 -13.29 -17.83
N SER A 163 6.09 -14.59 -17.69
CA SER A 163 5.16 -15.66 -18.06
C SER A 163 3.92 -15.74 -17.13
N TYR A 164 4.00 -15.25 -15.88
CA TYR A 164 2.86 -15.19 -14.96
C TYR A 164 1.98 -13.94 -15.14
N LEU A 165 2.40 -12.96 -15.91
CA LEU A 165 1.65 -11.73 -16.17
C LEU A 165 0.83 -11.79 -17.50
N SER A 166 0.89 -12.93 -18.22
CA SER A 166 0.20 -13.12 -19.50
C SER A 166 -1.08 -13.98 -19.41
N TYR A 167 -1.68 -14.09 -18.20
CA TYR A 167 -3.01 -14.68 -18.01
C TYR A 167 -3.96 -13.71 -17.32
#